data_aa64d61cee707a0ad76720d59c740f08
#
_entry.id   aa64d61cee707a0ad76720d59c740f08
#
_cell.length_a   1.000
_cell.length_b   1.000
_cell.length_c   1.000
_cell.angle_alpha   90.00
_cell.angle_beta   90.00
_cell.angle_gamma   90.00
#
_symmetry.space_group_name_H-M   'P 1'
#
loop_
_entity.id
_entity.type
_entity.pdbx_description
1 polymer ?
#
loop_
_entity_poly.entity_id
_entity_poly.type
_entity_poly.pdbx_seq_one_letter_code
_entity_poly.pdbx_strand_id
1 'polypeptide(L)'
;MSDRPDQTDAPTAGHRLLAPGQTARIHLHDAVTGEDTVIHESRDVLLEAPNWSASGDALLLNGNGVLWSLDPVVGAEPKRIEHESLPEINNDHVLDPDGLHVYLSAGDGHVYRAAIAGGPASRVTSDEGVRHFLHGVSPDGTRLAYVRMASLQEPGRLAVIAATGGATTLLDTGEGHIDGPEWSPDGSWLYFNTERWAGEPGHAQLARVPDGGGEVERLLTSGTVDWFPHLSPDGTAAVYIEFPTGTLGHPADEDVALVVVDPADWSSPRERIRIPGGQGTINVNSWAPDSRRFSYVSYPTEG
;
A
#
# COMPACT_ATOMS: atom_id res chain seq x y z
N MET A 1 -34.48 3.35 -17.28
CA MET A 1 -33.23 3.15 -18.02
C MET A 1 -32.38 4.38 -17.76
N SER A 2 -31.51 4.31 -16.77
CA SER A 2 -30.55 5.37 -16.44
C SER A 2 -29.20 4.89 -16.97
N ASP A 3 -28.68 5.61 -17.96
CA ASP A 3 -27.33 5.45 -18.45
C ASP A 3 -26.35 5.71 -17.31
N ARG A 4 -25.72 4.67 -16.79
CA ARG A 4 -24.49 4.81 -16.03
C ARG A 4 -23.36 5.03 -17.03
N PRO A 5 -22.47 6.01 -16.81
CA PRO A 5 -21.29 6.14 -17.64
C PRO A 5 -20.42 4.88 -17.49
N ASP A 6 -19.99 4.38 -18.62
CA ASP A 6 -19.07 3.25 -18.78
C ASP A 6 -17.72 3.61 -18.12
N GLN A 7 -17.39 2.99 -16.99
CA GLN A 7 -16.11 3.14 -16.31
C GLN A 7 -15.06 2.16 -16.87
N THR A 8 -14.90 2.13 -18.19
CA THR A 8 -13.87 1.34 -18.87
C THR A 8 -12.73 2.19 -19.43
N ASP A 9 -12.27 3.18 -18.70
CA ASP A 9 -10.96 3.78 -18.97
C ASP A 9 -10.01 3.45 -17.82
N ALA A 10 -9.45 2.24 -17.86
CA ALA A 10 -8.20 1.97 -17.14
C ALA A 10 -7.14 2.91 -17.72
N PRO A 11 -6.44 3.71 -16.89
CA PRO A 11 -5.44 4.62 -17.40
C PRO A 11 -4.37 3.84 -18.15
N THR A 12 -4.24 4.11 -19.44
CA THR A 12 -3.08 3.73 -20.23
C THR A 12 -1.84 4.34 -19.59
N ALA A 13 -0.93 3.51 -19.06
CA ALA A 13 0.46 3.81 -18.69
C ALA A 13 0.72 5.27 -18.28
N GLY A 14 0.13 5.72 -17.19
CA GLY A 14 0.34 7.05 -16.63
C GLY A 14 0.01 7.02 -15.13
N HIS A 15 0.85 7.68 -14.34
CA HIS A 15 0.60 7.89 -12.92
C HIS A 15 -0.66 8.75 -12.72
N ARG A 16 -1.33 8.61 -11.55
CA ARG A 16 -2.43 9.50 -11.15
C ARG A 16 -1.94 10.95 -11.02
N LEU A 17 -2.85 11.88 -11.25
CA LEU A 17 -2.65 13.32 -11.01
C LEU A 17 -3.75 13.84 -10.08
N LEU A 18 -3.48 14.95 -9.40
CA LEU A 18 -4.50 15.67 -8.64
C LEU A 18 -5.64 16.13 -9.56
N ALA A 19 -6.88 15.94 -9.12
CA ALA A 19 -8.03 16.53 -9.77
C ALA A 19 -8.05 18.07 -9.58
N PRO A 20 -8.74 18.84 -10.44
CA PRO A 20 -8.87 20.28 -10.25
C PRO A 20 -9.42 20.64 -8.86
N GLY A 21 -8.71 21.47 -8.10
CA GLY A 21 -9.06 21.88 -6.75
C GLY A 21 -8.77 20.86 -5.66
N GLN A 22 -8.21 19.71 -6.01
CA GLN A 22 -7.80 18.70 -5.04
C GLN A 22 -6.44 19.03 -4.42
N THR A 23 -6.25 18.61 -3.18
CA THR A 23 -5.01 18.77 -2.43
C THR A 23 -4.59 17.43 -1.84
N ALA A 24 -3.33 17.02 -1.98
CA ALA A 24 -2.78 15.90 -1.23
C ALA A 24 -2.27 16.42 0.12
N ARG A 25 -2.86 15.95 1.23
CA ARG A 25 -2.46 16.31 2.60
C ARG A 25 -1.78 15.12 3.24
N ILE A 26 -0.53 15.30 3.62
CA ILE A 26 0.26 14.29 4.33
C ILE A 26 0.08 14.48 5.83
N HIS A 27 -0.40 13.45 6.50
CA HIS A 27 -0.72 13.42 7.92
C HIS A 27 0.27 12.56 8.69
N LEU A 28 0.53 12.96 9.93
CA LEU A 28 1.09 12.11 10.98
C LEU A 28 0.02 11.92 12.05
N HIS A 29 -0.34 10.67 12.29
CA HIS A 29 -1.32 10.29 13.29
C HIS A 29 -0.66 9.53 14.44
N ASP A 30 -0.93 9.94 15.67
CA ASP A 30 -0.50 9.25 16.89
C ASP A 30 -1.60 8.29 17.35
N ALA A 31 -1.41 7.01 17.13
CA ALA A 31 -2.40 5.97 17.45
C ALA A 31 -2.64 5.76 18.96
N VAL A 32 -1.86 6.42 19.83
CA VAL A 32 -2.02 6.36 21.29
C VAL A 32 -2.86 7.54 21.81
N THR A 33 -2.62 8.74 21.28
CA THR A 33 -3.33 9.96 21.73
C THR A 33 -4.49 10.35 20.83
N GLY A 34 -4.56 9.83 19.59
CA GLY A 34 -5.51 10.27 18.57
C GLY A 34 -5.16 11.64 17.97
N GLU A 35 -3.96 12.18 18.25
CA GLU A 35 -3.53 13.45 17.66
C GLU A 35 -3.19 13.27 16.19
N ASP A 36 -3.78 14.11 15.34
CA ASP A 36 -3.56 14.13 13.90
C ASP A 36 -2.98 15.47 13.46
N THR A 37 -1.87 15.43 12.72
CA THR A 37 -1.15 16.62 12.30
C THR A 37 -0.88 16.58 10.81
N VAL A 38 -1.38 17.57 10.06
CA VAL A 38 -0.98 17.78 8.65
C VAL A 38 0.43 18.39 8.64
N ILE A 39 1.39 17.66 8.04
CA ILE A 39 2.78 18.13 7.95
C ILE A 39 3.09 18.80 6.63
N HIS A 40 2.38 18.45 5.56
CA HIS A 40 2.54 19.05 4.23
C HIS A 40 1.23 19.01 3.44
N GLU A 41 1.01 20.02 2.59
CA GLU A 41 -0.07 20.06 1.60
C GLU A 41 0.52 20.32 0.21
N SER A 42 0.21 19.45 -0.75
CA SER A 42 0.60 19.61 -2.16
C SER A 42 -0.62 19.85 -3.03
N ARG A 43 -0.51 20.86 -3.92
CA ARG A 43 -1.53 21.20 -4.93
C ARG A 43 -1.03 20.96 -6.36
N ASP A 44 0.25 20.62 -6.51
CA ASP A 44 0.90 20.45 -7.80
C ASP A 44 1.31 19.00 -8.07
N VAL A 45 1.62 18.24 -7.02
CA VAL A 45 2.03 16.84 -7.08
C VAL A 45 1.05 15.99 -6.28
N LEU A 46 0.50 14.96 -6.90
CA LEU A 46 -0.24 13.93 -6.20
C LEU A 46 0.77 13.08 -5.44
N LEU A 47 0.99 13.38 -4.15
CA LEU A 47 1.79 12.55 -3.25
C LEU A 47 0.93 11.42 -2.68
N GLU A 48 1.48 10.21 -2.66
CA GLU A 48 0.76 8.98 -2.27
C GLU A 48 1.62 8.06 -1.41
N ALA A 49 0.96 7.18 -0.65
CA ALA A 49 1.55 6.00 -0.02
C ALA A 49 2.82 6.31 0.81
N PRO A 50 2.71 7.09 1.89
CA PRO A 50 3.87 7.41 2.71
C PRO A 50 4.42 6.17 3.41
N ASN A 51 5.74 5.96 3.32
CA ASN A 51 6.45 4.85 3.93
C ASN A 51 7.63 5.39 4.75
N TRP A 52 7.71 5.05 6.05
CA TRP A 52 8.74 5.60 6.92
C TRP A 52 10.11 5.00 6.66
N SER A 53 11.16 5.85 6.68
CA SER A 53 12.55 5.37 6.75
C SER A 53 12.79 4.58 8.04
N ALA A 54 13.70 3.62 7.99
CA ALA A 54 14.04 2.79 9.16
C ALA A 54 14.56 3.62 10.35
N SER A 55 15.18 4.78 10.09
CA SER A 55 15.63 5.74 11.11
C SER A 55 14.50 6.61 11.67
N GLY A 56 13.35 6.69 10.99
CA GLY A 56 12.24 7.55 11.38
C GLY A 56 12.45 9.04 11.08
N ASP A 57 13.43 9.39 10.26
CA ASP A 57 13.79 10.76 9.90
C ASP A 57 13.24 11.23 8.55
N ALA A 58 12.65 10.33 7.76
CA ALA A 58 12.03 10.64 6.48
C ALA A 58 10.79 9.78 6.20
N LEU A 59 9.87 10.33 5.41
CA LEU A 59 8.85 9.61 4.67
C LEU A 59 9.28 9.48 3.22
N LEU A 60 9.14 8.30 2.63
CA LEU A 60 9.19 8.11 1.20
C LEU A 60 7.77 8.08 0.66
N LEU A 61 7.54 8.77 -0.45
CA LEU A 61 6.24 8.87 -1.13
C LEU A 61 6.47 8.71 -2.63
N ASN A 62 5.49 8.21 -3.35
CA ASN A 62 5.48 8.39 -4.80
C ASN A 62 4.68 9.65 -5.15
N GLY A 63 4.98 10.20 -6.30
CA GLY A 63 4.24 11.32 -6.86
C GLY A 63 4.68 11.59 -8.30
N ASN A 64 3.71 11.72 -9.21
CA ASN A 64 3.97 11.94 -10.63
C ASN A 64 4.99 10.95 -11.22
N GLY A 65 4.87 9.66 -10.86
CA GLY A 65 5.69 8.57 -11.40
C GLY A 65 7.11 8.48 -10.86
N VAL A 66 7.46 9.25 -9.82
CA VAL A 66 8.81 9.26 -9.21
C VAL A 66 8.73 9.17 -7.70
N LEU A 67 9.86 8.83 -7.07
CA LEU A 67 9.99 8.77 -5.62
C LEU A 67 10.34 10.14 -5.05
N TRP A 68 9.78 10.44 -3.88
CA TRP A 68 10.02 11.67 -3.11
C TRP A 68 10.39 11.31 -1.69
N SER A 69 11.16 12.17 -1.03
CA SER A 69 11.37 12.14 0.42
C SER A 69 10.80 13.40 1.06
N LEU A 70 10.27 13.26 2.28
CA LEU A 70 9.71 14.35 3.08
C LEU A 70 10.16 14.18 4.52
N ASP A 71 10.75 15.21 5.12
CA ASP A 71 11.05 15.21 6.55
C ASP A 71 9.72 15.19 7.35
N PRO A 72 9.54 14.34 8.39
CA PRO A 72 8.25 14.19 9.07
C PRO A 72 7.98 15.30 10.08
N VAL A 73 8.06 16.56 9.63
CA VAL A 73 7.86 17.77 10.43
C VAL A 73 6.99 18.77 9.68
N VAL A 74 6.21 19.53 10.41
CA VAL A 74 5.30 20.54 9.84
C VAL A 74 6.09 21.58 9.01
N GLY A 75 5.63 21.79 7.77
CA GLY A 75 6.21 22.77 6.85
C GLY A 75 7.46 22.27 6.11
N ALA A 76 7.78 20.97 6.21
CA ALA A 76 8.83 20.40 5.37
C ALA A 76 8.39 20.36 3.90
N GLU A 77 9.36 20.50 2.99
CA GLU A 77 9.14 20.43 1.56
C GLU A 77 9.61 19.09 1.01
N PRO A 78 8.82 18.43 0.13
CA PRO A 78 9.21 17.17 -0.48
C PRO A 78 10.38 17.36 -1.42
N LYS A 79 11.32 16.43 -1.38
CA LYS A 79 12.52 16.40 -2.22
C LYS A 79 12.41 15.23 -3.19
N ARG A 80 12.47 15.51 -4.48
CA ARG A 80 12.47 14.48 -5.53
C ARG A 80 13.75 13.65 -5.46
N ILE A 81 13.61 12.33 -5.61
CA ILE A 81 14.72 11.38 -5.68
C ILE A 81 14.84 10.89 -7.11
N GLU A 82 15.98 11.16 -7.74
CA GLU A 82 16.22 10.80 -9.14
C GLU A 82 16.88 9.43 -9.23
N HIS A 83 16.27 8.55 -10.04
CA HIS A 83 16.84 7.24 -10.36
C HIS A 83 17.12 7.10 -11.85
N GLU A 84 18.28 6.54 -12.16
CA GLU A 84 18.67 6.24 -13.53
C GLU A 84 18.00 4.92 -13.98
N SER A 85 17.45 4.91 -15.20
CA SER A 85 16.87 3.71 -15.81
C SER A 85 15.69 3.08 -15.06
N LEU A 86 15.08 3.81 -14.13
CA LEU A 86 13.83 3.40 -13.48
C LEU A 86 12.65 3.94 -14.31
N PRO A 87 11.74 3.08 -14.78
CA PRO A 87 10.48 3.55 -15.37
C PRO A 87 9.64 4.32 -14.35
N GLU A 88 8.59 5.00 -14.80
CA GLU A 88 7.61 5.60 -13.88
C GLU A 88 7.11 4.56 -12.87
N ILE A 89 7.07 4.94 -11.59
CA ILE A 89 6.61 4.08 -10.51
C ILE A 89 5.14 4.36 -10.17
N ASN A 90 4.48 3.36 -9.58
CA ASN A 90 3.17 3.51 -8.94
C ASN A 90 3.34 3.73 -7.42
N ASN A 91 2.26 3.61 -6.66
CA ASN A 91 2.25 3.81 -5.21
C ASN A 91 2.62 2.56 -4.38
N ASP A 92 3.11 1.49 -5.02
CA ASP A 92 3.56 0.29 -4.34
C ASP A 92 5.08 0.31 -4.23
N HIS A 93 5.57 0.80 -3.11
CA HIS A 93 6.99 0.83 -2.79
C HIS A 93 7.22 0.46 -1.33
N VAL A 94 8.22 -0.34 -1.05
CA VAL A 94 8.50 -0.83 0.31
C VAL A 94 10.00 -0.74 0.59
N LEU A 95 10.35 -0.21 1.75
CA LEU A 95 11.73 -0.10 2.18
C LEU A 95 12.38 -1.46 2.41
N ASP A 96 13.63 -1.58 1.97
CA ASP A 96 14.49 -2.68 2.35
C ASP A 96 14.89 -2.51 3.84
N PRO A 97 14.82 -3.55 4.67
CA PRO A 97 15.28 -3.50 6.07
C PRO A 97 16.74 -3.06 6.24
N ASP A 98 17.54 -3.03 5.16
CA ASP A 98 18.91 -2.50 5.20
C ASP A 98 18.96 -0.98 5.46
N GLY A 99 17.80 -0.28 5.35
CA GLY A 99 17.68 1.17 5.57
C GLY A 99 18.33 2.04 4.50
N LEU A 100 18.83 1.45 3.41
CA LEU A 100 19.55 2.15 2.34
C LEU A 100 18.85 2.05 0.98
N HIS A 101 17.97 1.07 0.81
CA HIS A 101 17.30 0.79 -0.45
C HIS A 101 15.78 0.72 -0.29
N VAL A 102 15.11 0.79 -1.42
CA VAL A 102 13.65 0.65 -1.58
C VAL A 102 13.36 -0.26 -2.76
N TYR A 103 12.33 -1.08 -2.64
CA TYR A 103 11.75 -1.83 -3.75
C TYR A 103 10.54 -1.08 -4.27
N LEU A 104 10.35 -1.06 -5.60
CA LEU A 104 9.38 -0.21 -6.29
C LEU A 104 8.71 -0.98 -7.41
N SER A 105 7.39 -0.93 -7.49
CA SER A 105 6.64 -1.39 -8.66
C SER A 105 6.66 -0.31 -9.74
N ALA A 106 7.00 -0.70 -10.96
CA ALA A 106 7.12 0.23 -12.08
C ALA A 106 6.06 0.00 -13.15
N GLY A 107 5.81 1.02 -13.97
CA GLY A 107 4.77 1.03 -15.01
C GLY A 107 4.99 -0.01 -16.12
N ASP A 108 6.21 -0.53 -16.27
CA ASP A 108 6.51 -1.66 -17.16
C ASP A 108 6.06 -3.02 -16.59
N GLY A 109 5.51 -3.04 -15.38
CA GLY A 109 4.98 -4.23 -14.71
C GLY A 109 6.01 -4.99 -13.87
N HIS A 110 7.22 -4.46 -13.70
CA HIS A 110 8.29 -5.09 -12.93
C HIS A 110 8.57 -4.42 -11.59
N VAL A 111 9.17 -5.19 -10.67
CA VAL A 111 9.71 -4.67 -9.42
C VAL A 111 11.19 -4.35 -9.58
N TYR A 112 11.59 -3.18 -9.07
CA TYR A 112 12.96 -2.69 -9.08
C TYR A 112 13.47 -2.49 -7.65
N ARG A 113 14.78 -2.57 -7.46
CA ARG A 113 15.49 -2.16 -6.24
C ARG A 113 16.36 -0.97 -6.55
N ALA A 114 16.26 0.08 -5.74
CA ALA A 114 17.00 1.32 -5.91
C ALA A 114 17.48 1.89 -4.57
N ALA A 115 18.52 2.69 -4.55
CA ALA A 115 18.94 3.36 -3.32
C ALA A 115 17.99 4.53 -2.98
N ILE A 116 17.69 4.72 -1.69
CA ILE A 116 16.87 5.87 -1.21
C ILE A 116 17.58 7.21 -1.44
N ALA A 117 18.90 7.20 -1.66
CA ALA A 117 19.69 8.39 -2.00
C ALA A 117 19.66 8.73 -3.51
N GLY A 118 18.98 7.92 -4.33
CA GLY A 118 18.97 8.07 -5.78
C GLY A 118 20.10 7.29 -6.49
N GLY A 119 20.17 7.42 -7.82
CA GLY A 119 21.17 6.74 -8.64
C GLY A 119 20.59 5.56 -9.44
N PRO A 120 21.38 4.53 -9.76
CA PRO A 120 20.92 3.43 -10.60
C PRO A 120 19.88 2.55 -9.90
N ALA A 121 18.90 2.06 -10.68
CA ALA A 121 17.93 1.06 -10.25
C ALA A 121 18.22 -0.28 -10.94
N SER A 122 17.88 -1.39 -10.27
CA SER A 122 18.07 -2.74 -10.77
C SER A 122 16.74 -3.49 -10.76
N ARG A 123 16.34 -4.10 -11.88
CA ARG A 123 15.15 -4.91 -11.99
C ARG A 123 15.32 -6.23 -11.21
N VAL A 124 14.31 -6.57 -10.42
CA VAL A 124 14.27 -7.80 -9.59
C VAL A 124 13.46 -8.90 -10.26
N THR A 125 12.25 -8.59 -10.76
CA THR A 125 11.37 -9.57 -11.41
C THR A 125 11.71 -9.72 -12.89
N SER A 126 11.53 -10.94 -13.43
CA SER A 126 11.89 -11.25 -14.82
C SER A 126 10.76 -11.89 -15.64
N ASP A 127 9.62 -12.23 -15.01
CA ASP A 127 8.46 -12.84 -15.70
C ASP A 127 7.85 -11.82 -16.68
N GLU A 128 7.91 -12.11 -17.98
CA GLU A 128 7.33 -11.25 -19.01
C GLU A 128 5.81 -11.50 -19.15
N GLY A 129 5.08 -10.46 -19.56
CA GLY A 129 3.63 -10.54 -19.82
C GLY A 129 2.75 -10.64 -18.58
N VAL A 130 3.29 -10.37 -17.42
CA VAL A 130 2.57 -10.29 -16.13
C VAL A 130 2.93 -8.98 -15.41
N ARG A 131 2.09 -8.58 -14.46
CA ARG A 131 2.32 -7.43 -13.60
C ARG A 131 2.64 -7.88 -12.18
N HIS A 132 3.50 -7.10 -11.52
CA HIS A 132 3.95 -7.35 -10.16
C HIS A 132 3.69 -6.08 -9.34
N PHE A 133 2.75 -6.15 -8.38
CA PHE A 133 2.43 -5.05 -7.48
C PHE A 133 3.00 -5.39 -6.10
N LEU A 134 4.05 -4.69 -5.70
CA LEU A 134 4.81 -4.97 -4.49
C LEU A 134 4.14 -4.39 -3.25
N HIS A 135 4.01 -5.20 -2.20
CA HIS A 135 3.47 -4.72 -0.93
C HIS A 135 4.30 -5.13 0.30
N GLY A 136 5.14 -6.15 0.20
CA GLY A 136 5.87 -6.65 1.36
C GLY A 136 7.33 -6.98 1.07
N VAL A 137 8.18 -6.71 2.08
CA VAL A 137 9.55 -7.23 2.21
C VAL A 137 9.60 -8.02 3.50
N SER A 138 10.17 -9.24 3.47
CA SER A 138 10.29 -10.04 4.69
C SER A 138 11.18 -9.33 5.72
N PRO A 139 10.95 -9.52 7.04
CA PRO A 139 11.72 -8.79 8.06
C PRO A 139 13.24 -9.03 8.00
N ASP A 140 13.67 -10.16 7.44
CA ASP A 140 15.09 -10.48 7.21
C ASP A 140 15.65 -9.90 5.89
N GLY A 141 14.79 -9.20 5.09
CA GLY A 141 15.18 -8.59 3.82
C GLY A 141 15.43 -9.58 2.68
N THR A 142 15.15 -10.88 2.87
CA THR A 142 15.54 -11.90 1.89
C THR A 142 14.49 -12.20 0.83
N ARG A 143 13.21 -11.81 1.04
CA ARG A 143 12.08 -12.11 0.15
C ARG A 143 11.16 -10.92 -0.04
N LEU A 144 10.51 -10.88 -1.20
CA LEU A 144 9.46 -9.92 -1.56
C LEU A 144 8.12 -10.65 -1.71
N ALA A 145 7.04 -10.04 -1.18
CA ALA A 145 5.67 -10.46 -1.42
C ALA A 145 4.96 -9.43 -2.29
N TYR A 146 4.26 -9.89 -3.28
CA TYR A 146 3.58 -9.05 -4.25
C TYR A 146 2.33 -9.71 -4.83
N VAL A 147 1.48 -8.89 -5.41
CA VAL A 147 0.35 -9.35 -6.22
C VAL A 147 0.83 -9.62 -7.63
N ARG A 148 0.69 -10.86 -8.10
CA ARG A 148 0.98 -11.25 -9.49
C ARG A 148 -0.31 -11.32 -10.28
N MET A 149 -0.39 -10.58 -11.39
CA MET A 149 -1.54 -10.54 -12.27
C MET A 149 -1.13 -10.84 -13.72
N ALA A 150 -1.79 -11.78 -14.37
CA ALA A 150 -1.60 -12.05 -15.80
C ALA A 150 -2.23 -10.93 -16.65
N SER A 151 -3.32 -10.32 -16.18
CA SER A 151 -3.93 -9.11 -16.74
C SER A 151 -4.68 -8.35 -15.65
N LEU A 152 -5.03 -7.08 -15.87
CA LEU A 152 -5.83 -6.29 -14.92
C LEU A 152 -7.29 -6.77 -14.78
N GLN A 153 -7.74 -7.68 -15.66
CA GLN A 153 -9.07 -8.27 -15.62
C GLN A 153 -9.12 -9.61 -14.87
N GLU A 154 -7.95 -10.15 -14.49
CA GLU A 154 -7.86 -11.40 -13.75
C GLU A 154 -7.58 -11.15 -12.27
N PRO A 155 -8.04 -12.03 -11.37
CA PRO A 155 -7.72 -11.91 -9.95
C PRO A 155 -6.22 -11.90 -9.68
N GLY A 156 -5.76 -11.02 -8.81
CA GLY A 156 -4.42 -11.03 -8.27
C GLY A 156 -4.13 -12.32 -7.49
N ARG A 157 -2.89 -12.79 -7.55
CA ARG A 157 -2.40 -13.96 -6.81
C ARG A 157 -1.23 -13.57 -5.93
N LEU A 158 -1.22 -14.05 -4.69
CA LEU A 158 -0.12 -13.83 -3.77
C LEU A 158 1.12 -14.59 -4.25
N ALA A 159 2.18 -13.85 -4.47
CA ALA A 159 3.44 -14.35 -4.98
C ALA A 159 4.61 -13.95 -4.10
N VAL A 160 5.58 -14.82 -3.97
CA VAL A 160 6.83 -14.58 -3.22
C VAL A 160 8.02 -14.87 -4.12
N ILE A 161 9.03 -14.00 -4.05
CA ILE A 161 10.29 -14.16 -4.77
C ILE A 161 11.46 -13.83 -3.83
N ALA A 162 12.65 -14.37 -4.09
CA ALA A 162 13.85 -13.90 -3.39
C ALA A 162 14.11 -12.42 -3.72
N ALA A 163 14.55 -11.63 -2.77
CA ALA A 163 14.86 -10.21 -2.94
C ALA A 163 15.94 -9.95 -3.99
N THR A 164 16.75 -10.97 -4.31
CA THR A 164 17.74 -10.97 -5.39
C THR A 164 17.20 -11.40 -6.75
N GLY A 165 15.88 -11.67 -6.85
CA GLY A 165 15.24 -12.21 -8.05
C GLY A 165 15.27 -13.74 -8.13
N GLY A 166 14.84 -14.29 -9.26
CA GLY A 166 14.80 -15.73 -9.51
C GLY A 166 13.38 -16.26 -9.72
N ALA A 167 13.13 -17.50 -9.29
CA ALA A 167 11.82 -18.13 -9.47
C ALA A 167 10.77 -17.59 -8.49
N THR A 168 9.58 -17.30 -9.02
CA THR A 168 8.41 -16.91 -8.24
C THR A 168 7.72 -18.14 -7.67
N THR A 169 7.30 -18.07 -6.41
CA THR A 169 6.43 -19.04 -5.75
C THR A 169 5.05 -18.42 -5.56
N LEU A 170 3.99 -19.07 -6.06
CA LEU A 170 2.61 -18.69 -5.77
C LEU A 170 2.16 -19.37 -4.47
N LEU A 171 1.58 -18.61 -3.56
CA LEU A 171 0.93 -19.16 -2.37
C LEU A 171 -0.57 -19.36 -2.67
N ASP A 172 -1.10 -20.51 -2.28
CA ASP A 172 -2.52 -20.80 -2.43
C ASP A 172 -3.30 -20.06 -1.34
N THR A 173 -4.03 -19.02 -1.75
CA THR A 173 -4.94 -18.24 -0.92
C THR A 173 -6.40 -18.52 -1.21
N GLY A 174 -6.71 -19.51 -2.08
CA GLY A 174 -8.03 -19.85 -2.58
C GLY A 174 -8.45 -18.98 -3.77
N GLU A 175 -9.75 -19.02 -4.07
CA GLU A 175 -10.33 -18.24 -5.15
C GLU A 175 -10.55 -16.77 -4.75
N GLY A 176 -10.74 -15.92 -5.75
CA GLY A 176 -10.96 -14.47 -5.59
C GLY A 176 -9.68 -13.65 -5.75
N HIS A 177 -9.87 -12.36 -5.84
CA HIS A 177 -8.77 -11.39 -5.89
C HIS A 177 -8.11 -11.27 -4.52
N ILE A 178 -6.79 -11.07 -4.49
CA ILE A 178 -6.03 -10.69 -3.29
C ILE A 178 -5.23 -9.42 -3.58
N ASP A 179 -4.94 -8.66 -2.51
CA ASP A 179 -4.03 -7.53 -2.58
C ASP A 179 -3.37 -7.25 -1.23
N GLY A 180 -2.38 -6.34 -1.23
CA GLY A 180 -1.70 -5.85 -0.04
C GLY A 180 -0.93 -6.90 0.79
N PRO A 181 -0.21 -7.87 0.19
CA PRO A 181 0.48 -8.88 0.99
C PRO A 181 1.68 -8.32 1.75
N GLU A 182 1.63 -8.38 3.08
CA GLU A 182 2.66 -7.89 3.97
C GLU A 182 3.01 -8.93 5.05
N TRP A 183 4.30 -9.08 5.38
CA TRP A 183 4.70 -9.93 6.50
C TRP A 183 4.39 -9.31 7.86
N SER A 184 4.02 -10.16 8.82
CA SER A 184 4.08 -9.80 10.23
C SER A 184 5.51 -9.43 10.64
N PRO A 185 5.70 -8.59 11.67
CA PRO A 185 7.04 -8.19 12.13
C PRO A 185 7.95 -9.35 12.54
N ASP A 186 7.39 -10.47 13.01
CA ASP A 186 8.11 -11.69 13.36
C ASP A 186 8.36 -12.63 12.17
N GLY A 187 7.83 -12.29 10.98
CA GLY A 187 7.99 -13.07 9.76
C GLY A 187 7.16 -14.35 9.69
N SER A 188 6.28 -14.62 10.65
CA SER A 188 5.55 -15.90 10.74
C SER A 188 4.30 -15.94 9.86
N TRP A 189 3.73 -14.77 9.49
CA TRP A 189 2.50 -14.63 8.73
C TRP A 189 2.64 -13.64 7.59
N LEU A 190 1.86 -13.86 6.52
CA LEU A 190 1.53 -12.88 5.50
C LEU A 190 0.09 -12.42 5.70
N TYR A 191 -0.10 -11.12 5.91
CA TYR A 191 -1.39 -10.44 5.99
C TYR A 191 -1.75 -9.89 4.60
N PHE A 192 -3.02 -9.91 4.25
CA PHE A 192 -3.51 -9.41 2.95
C PHE A 192 -5.03 -9.21 3.00
N ASN A 193 -5.60 -8.59 1.97
CA ASN A 193 -7.03 -8.60 1.75
C ASN A 193 -7.41 -9.57 0.64
N THR A 194 -8.62 -10.14 0.72
CA THR A 194 -9.08 -11.15 -0.24
C THR A 194 -10.59 -11.14 -0.42
N GLU A 195 -11.02 -11.43 -1.64
CA GLU A 195 -12.42 -11.70 -2.00
C GLU A 195 -12.83 -13.16 -1.81
N ARG A 196 -11.99 -14.01 -1.20
CA ARG A 196 -12.23 -15.46 -1.05
C ARG A 196 -13.61 -15.80 -0.47
N TRP A 197 -14.13 -14.96 0.41
CA TRP A 197 -15.44 -15.18 1.06
C TRP A 197 -16.52 -14.24 0.53
N ALA A 198 -16.26 -13.56 -0.56
CA ALA A 198 -17.20 -12.62 -1.13
C ALA A 198 -18.45 -13.35 -1.69
N GLY A 199 -19.64 -12.92 -1.26
CA GLY A 199 -20.89 -13.29 -1.89
C GLY A 199 -21.20 -12.46 -3.13
N GLU A 200 -20.63 -11.28 -3.20
CA GLU A 200 -20.72 -10.32 -4.30
C GLU A 200 -19.32 -9.87 -4.70
N PRO A 201 -19.04 -9.59 -6.00
CA PRO A 201 -17.75 -9.09 -6.45
C PRO A 201 -17.28 -7.85 -5.68
N GLY A 202 -15.99 -7.77 -5.39
CA GLY A 202 -15.36 -6.62 -4.74
C GLY A 202 -15.45 -6.60 -3.21
N HIS A 203 -16.20 -7.51 -2.57
CA HIS A 203 -16.27 -7.55 -1.12
C HIS A 203 -15.00 -8.18 -0.51
N ALA A 204 -13.91 -7.43 -0.56
CA ALA A 204 -12.63 -7.81 0.05
C ALA A 204 -12.69 -7.73 1.58
N GLN A 205 -12.05 -8.70 2.22
CA GLN A 205 -11.94 -8.82 3.68
C GLN A 205 -10.51 -9.16 4.05
N LEU A 206 -10.12 -8.80 5.27
CA LEU A 206 -8.75 -9.03 5.74
C LEU A 206 -8.52 -10.50 6.11
N ALA A 207 -7.32 -10.97 5.78
CA ALA A 207 -6.90 -12.35 5.99
C ALA A 207 -5.40 -12.43 6.33
N ARG A 208 -4.97 -13.61 6.76
CA ARG A 208 -3.55 -13.97 6.85
C ARG A 208 -3.34 -15.43 6.50
N VAL A 209 -2.13 -15.75 6.10
CA VAL A 209 -1.67 -17.11 5.81
C VAL A 209 -0.29 -17.31 6.45
N PRO A 210 0.04 -18.53 6.96
CA PRO A 210 1.40 -18.79 7.48
C PRO A 210 2.46 -18.51 6.42
N ASP A 211 3.62 -18.03 6.84
CA ASP A 211 4.77 -17.90 5.95
C ASP A 211 5.11 -19.25 5.31
N GLY A 212 5.21 -19.28 3.97
CA GLY A 212 5.35 -20.52 3.21
C GLY A 212 4.03 -21.21 2.82
N GLY A 213 2.87 -20.67 3.19
CA GLY A 213 1.55 -21.17 2.82
C GLY A 213 0.91 -22.03 3.91
N GLY A 214 -0.36 -22.40 3.70
CA GLY A 214 -1.15 -23.16 4.66
C GLY A 214 -2.61 -22.74 4.69
N GLU A 215 -3.28 -22.93 5.81
CA GLU A 215 -4.67 -22.53 6.01
C GLU A 215 -4.76 -20.99 6.07
N VAL A 216 -5.67 -20.42 5.27
CA VAL A 216 -5.95 -18.99 5.27
C VAL A 216 -6.95 -18.67 6.38
N GLU A 217 -6.56 -17.78 7.29
CA GLU A 217 -7.38 -17.31 8.39
C GLU A 217 -8.06 -15.98 8.03
N ARG A 218 -9.39 -15.90 8.19
CA ARG A 218 -10.13 -14.64 8.07
C ARG A 218 -10.01 -13.86 9.38
N LEU A 219 -9.61 -12.58 9.30
CA LEU A 219 -9.36 -11.74 10.48
C LEU A 219 -10.63 -11.06 11.00
N LEU A 220 -11.51 -10.62 10.08
CA LEU A 220 -12.79 -10.03 10.44
C LEU A 220 -13.88 -10.37 9.43
N THR A 221 -15.13 -10.14 9.84
CA THR A 221 -16.30 -10.16 8.96
C THR A 221 -17.01 -8.82 9.10
N SER A 222 -17.07 -8.05 8.05
CA SER A 222 -17.68 -6.72 8.01
C SER A 222 -18.68 -6.59 6.86
N GLY A 223 -19.45 -5.52 6.84
CA GLY A 223 -20.28 -5.11 5.71
C GLY A 223 -19.55 -4.13 4.78
N THR A 224 -18.38 -3.68 5.14
CA THR A 224 -17.51 -2.78 4.40
C THR A 224 -16.53 -3.56 3.51
N VAL A 225 -15.79 -2.86 2.67
CA VAL A 225 -14.76 -3.44 1.82
C VAL A 225 -13.41 -3.04 2.39
N ASP A 226 -12.65 -4.01 2.92
CA ASP A 226 -11.50 -3.77 3.79
C ASP A 226 -10.20 -4.13 3.06
N TRP A 227 -9.23 -3.17 3.04
CA TRP A 227 -7.99 -3.27 2.27
C TRP A 227 -6.77 -2.93 3.11
N PHE A 228 -5.60 -3.45 2.70
CA PHE A 228 -4.27 -3.07 3.17
C PHE A 228 -4.08 -3.14 4.69
N PRO A 229 -4.04 -4.36 5.28
CA PRO A 229 -3.77 -4.53 6.70
C PRO A 229 -2.28 -4.33 7.01
N HIS A 230 -1.94 -3.24 7.70
CA HIS A 230 -0.57 -2.88 8.06
C HIS A 230 -0.36 -2.98 9.57
N LEU A 231 0.61 -3.81 9.98
CA LEU A 231 0.97 -3.97 11.39
C LEU A 231 2.03 -2.95 11.81
N SER A 232 1.93 -2.47 13.06
CA SER A 232 3.02 -1.72 13.68
C SER A 232 4.27 -2.58 13.83
N PRO A 233 5.49 -2.00 13.80
CA PRO A 233 6.74 -2.76 13.92
C PRO A 233 6.85 -3.68 15.14
N ASP A 234 6.21 -3.33 16.27
CA ASP A 234 6.15 -4.16 17.47
C ASP A 234 4.99 -5.17 17.48
N GLY A 235 4.12 -5.14 16.45
CA GLY A 235 2.98 -6.04 16.32
C GLY A 235 1.83 -5.80 17.30
N THR A 236 1.78 -4.65 18.01
CA THR A 236 0.76 -4.37 19.04
C THR A 236 -0.43 -3.57 18.52
N ALA A 237 -0.33 -3.01 17.32
CA ALA A 237 -1.39 -2.30 16.63
C ALA A 237 -1.38 -2.68 15.14
N ALA A 238 -2.53 -2.45 14.50
CA ALA A 238 -2.63 -2.49 13.04
C ALA A 238 -3.55 -1.37 12.57
N VAL A 239 -3.35 -0.94 11.33
CA VAL A 239 -4.25 -0.03 10.61
C VAL A 239 -4.62 -0.65 9.28
N TYR A 240 -5.88 -0.45 8.86
CA TYR A 240 -6.34 -0.80 7.51
C TYR A 240 -7.29 0.27 6.98
N ILE A 241 -7.60 0.23 5.69
CA ILE A 241 -8.54 1.15 5.07
C ILE A 241 -9.87 0.45 4.81
N GLU A 242 -10.97 1.10 5.24
CA GLU A 242 -12.35 0.67 5.10
C GLU A 242 -13.03 1.52 4.02
N PHE A 243 -13.48 0.88 2.95
CA PHE A 243 -14.28 1.49 1.89
C PHE A 243 -15.78 1.25 2.13
N PRO A 244 -16.66 2.08 1.56
CA PRO A 244 -18.10 1.87 1.60
C PRO A 244 -18.50 0.49 1.05
N THR A 245 -19.60 -0.05 1.57
CA THR A 245 -20.20 -1.29 1.06
C THR A 245 -20.47 -1.20 -0.44
N GLY A 246 -20.06 -2.22 -1.20
CA GLY A 246 -20.25 -2.30 -2.65
C GLY A 246 -19.20 -1.58 -3.48
N THR A 247 -18.15 -1.05 -2.87
CA THR A 247 -16.98 -0.54 -3.59
C THR A 247 -16.28 -1.70 -4.31
N LEU A 248 -15.88 -1.48 -5.56
CA LEU A 248 -15.12 -2.44 -6.36
C LEU A 248 -13.63 -2.04 -6.36
N GLY A 249 -12.77 -2.95 -5.91
CA GLY A 249 -11.34 -2.67 -5.76
C GLY A 249 -11.08 -1.62 -4.66
N HIS A 250 -10.06 -0.81 -4.87
CA HIS A 250 -9.66 0.28 -3.96
C HIS A 250 -9.54 1.61 -4.74
N PRO A 251 -10.66 2.17 -5.23
CA PRO A 251 -10.64 3.38 -6.06
C PRO A 251 -10.12 4.58 -5.29
N ALA A 252 -9.74 5.60 -6.05
CA ALA A 252 -9.42 6.91 -5.51
C ALA A 252 -10.69 7.72 -5.23
N ASP A 253 -10.52 8.80 -4.46
CA ASP A 253 -11.49 9.87 -4.28
C ASP A 253 -12.83 9.39 -3.67
N GLU A 254 -12.72 8.46 -2.73
CA GLU A 254 -13.82 7.91 -1.95
C GLU A 254 -13.83 8.46 -0.51
N ASP A 255 -15.01 8.45 0.11
CA ASP A 255 -15.13 8.64 1.55
C ASP A 255 -14.76 7.33 2.28
N VAL A 256 -13.56 7.26 2.81
CA VAL A 256 -13.01 6.07 3.47
C VAL A 256 -12.78 6.29 4.96
N ALA A 257 -12.49 5.22 5.69
CA ALA A 257 -11.99 5.31 7.05
C ALA A 257 -10.70 4.52 7.21
N LEU A 258 -9.72 5.10 7.89
CA LEU A 258 -8.61 4.34 8.46
C LEU A 258 -9.06 3.77 9.80
N VAL A 259 -8.86 2.49 10.00
CA VAL A 259 -9.33 1.76 11.18
C VAL A 259 -8.14 1.21 11.94
N VAL A 260 -7.95 1.69 13.17
CA VAL A 260 -6.89 1.22 14.08
C VAL A 260 -7.45 0.12 14.97
N VAL A 261 -6.75 -1.02 15.03
CA VAL A 261 -7.17 -2.20 15.79
C VAL A 261 -6.04 -2.78 16.63
N ASP A 262 -6.42 -3.67 17.55
CA ASP A 262 -5.51 -4.66 18.14
C ASP A 262 -5.40 -5.86 17.20
N PRO A 263 -4.22 -6.31 16.77
CA PRO A 263 -4.08 -7.51 15.94
C PRO A 263 -4.60 -8.80 16.59
N ALA A 264 -4.82 -8.80 17.90
CA ALA A 264 -5.49 -9.90 18.60
C ALA A 264 -7.02 -9.89 18.46
N ASP A 265 -7.63 -8.74 18.11
CA ASP A 265 -9.08 -8.61 17.90
C ASP A 265 -9.39 -7.56 16.82
N TRP A 266 -9.42 -7.98 15.57
CA TRP A 266 -9.73 -7.14 14.40
C TRP A 266 -11.19 -6.66 14.36
N SER A 267 -12.07 -7.29 15.14
CA SER A 267 -13.51 -6.94 15.18
C SER A 267 -13.83 -5.75 16.09
N SER A 268 -12.87 -5.32 16.92
CA SER A 268 -13.04 -4.26 17.92
C SER A 268 -12.13 -3.05 17.63
N PRO A 269 -12.53 -2.14 16.73
CA PRO A 269 -11.76 -0.97 16.42
C PRO A 269 -11.45 -0.09 17.63
N ARG A 270 -10.19 0.30 17.79
CA ARG A 270 -9.75 1.32 18.76
C ARG A 270 -10.13 2.72 18.27
N GLU A 271 -10.03 2.95 16.96
CA GLU A 271 -10.28 4.24 16.34
C GLU A 271 -10.74 4.08 14.88
N ARG A 272 -11.50 5.08 14.37
CA ARG A 272 -11.84 5.26 12.95
C ARG A 272 -11.63 6.71 12.54
N ILE A 273 -10.74 6.93 11.58
CA ILE A 273 -10.40 8.24 11.03
C ILE A 273 -11.06 8.35 9.66
N ARG A 274 -12.12 9.17 9.55
CA ARG A 274 -12.86 9.36 8.28
C ARG A 274 -12.21 10.45 7.47
N ILE A 275 -11.92 10.17 6.20
CA ILE A 275 -11.20 11.06 5.29
C ILE A 275 -11.68 10.89 3.85
N PRO A 276 -11.58 11.93 3.01
CA PRO A 276 -11.57 11.77 1.56
C PRO A 276 -10.24 11.12 1.16
N GLY A 277 -10.27 9.90 0.61
CA GLY A 277 -9.08 9.10 0.41
C GLY A 277 -9.24 8.01 -0.63
N GLY A 278 -8.76 6.81 -0.31
CA GLY A 278 -8.78 5.64 -1.19
C GLY A 278 -7.40 5.29 -1.72
N GLN A 279 -7.28 5.02 -3.03
CA GLN A 279 -6.00 4.75 -3.67
C GLN A 279 -4.95 5.82 -3.30
N GLY A 280 -3.77 5.40 -2.85
CA GLY A 280 -2.68 6.28 -2.46
C GLY A 280 -2.70 6.71 -0.99
N THR A 281 -3.77 6.43 -0.24
CA THR A 281 -3.87 6.82 1.18
C THR A 281 -2.87 6.05 2.06
N ILE A 282 -2.91 4.71 2.05
CA ILE A 282 -2.03 3.81 2.82
C ILE A 282 -1.75 2.51 2.05
N ASN A 283 -1.42 2.55 0.78
CA ASN A 283 -1.18 1.33 -0.02
C ASN A 283 -0.02 0.48 0.48
N VAL A 284 0.91 1.06 1.23
CA VAL A 284 2.07 0.40 1.82
C VAL A 284 2.13 0.69 3.31
N ASN A 285 2.88 -0.12 4.06
CA ASN A 285 3.02 0.07 5.50
C ASN A 285 3.61 1.44 5.83
N SER A 286 2.84 2.22 6.56
CA SER A 286 3.15 3.62 6.89
C SER A 286 3.35 3.85 8.40
N TRP A 287 3.56 2.79 9.19
CA TRP A 287 3.91 2.91 10.59
C TRP A 287 5.33 3.44 10.77
N ALA A 288 5.50 4.36 11.70
CA ALA A 288 6.80 4.82 12.12
C ALA A 288 7.55 3.72 12.91
N PRO A 289 8.89 3.74 12.93
CA PRO A 289 9.68 2.76 13.70
C PRO A 289 9.39 2.77 15.21
N ASP A 290 8.76 3.83 15.73
CA ASP A 290 8.37 3.93 17.14
C ASP A 290 7.10 3.11 17.48
N SER A 291 6.44 2.50 16.49
CA SER A 291 5.19 1.72 16.63
C SER A 291 4.02 2.52 17.23
N ARG A 292 4.16 3.83 17.30
CA ARG A 292 3.18 4.75 17.89
C ARG A 292 2.48 5.59 16.83
N ARG A 293 3.21 6.05 15.83
CA ARG A 293 2.71 6.93 14.79
C ARG A 293 2.63 6.19 13.47
N PHE A 294 1.67 6.59 12.65
CA PHE A 294 1.65 6.23 11.23
C PHE A 294 1.34 7.46 10.39
N SER A 295 1.68 7.41 9.12
CA SER A 295 1.40 8.47 8.16
C SER A 295 0.37 8.01 7.13
N TYR A 296 -0.41 8.95 6.58
CA TYR A 296 -1.36 8.69 5.52
C TYR A 296 -1.58 9.94 4.67
N VAL A 297 -2.21 9.78 3.52
CA VAL A 297 -2.58 10.91 2.67
C VAL A 297 -4.09 11.00 2.53
N SER A 298 -4.65 12.19 2.69
CA SER A 298 -6.02 12.52 2.34
C SER A 298 -6.08 13.43 1.12
N TYR A 299 -7.18 13.36 0.37
CA TYR A 299 -7.35 14.07 -0.90
C TYR A 299 -8.61 14.96 -0.92
N PRO A 300 -8.72 15.97 -0.03
CA PRO A 300 -9.85 16.88 -0.02
C PRO A 300 -9.88 17.74 -1.30
N THR A 301 -11.10 18.04 -1.76
CA THR A 301 -11.36 19.01 -2.83
C THR A 301 -11.88 20.28 -2.19
N GLU A 302 -11.30 21.43 -2.53
CA GLU A 302 -11.83 22.71 -2.13
C GLU A 302 -13.14 22.95 -2.92
N GLY A 303 -14.26 23.14 -2.19
CA GLY A 303 -15.58 23.40 -2.75
C GLY A 303 -15.72 24.83 -3.31
#